data_91a556dc914c7519e9a1c1ea875444be
#
_entry.id   91a556dc914c7519e9a1c1ea875444be
#
_cell.length_a   1.000
_cell.length_b   1.000
_cell.length_c   1.000
_cell.angle_alpha   90.00
_cell.angle_beta   90.00
_cell.angle_gamma   90.00
#
_symmetry.space_group_name_H-M   'P 1'
#
loop_
_entity.id
_entity.type
_entity.pdbx_description
1 polymer ?
#
loop_
_entity_poly.entity_id
_entity_poly.type
_entity_poly.pdbx_seq_one_letter_code
_entity_poly.pdbx_strand_id
1 'polypeptide(L)'
;MSYIDGFVVPVPIANKEAYLAMSKKMTATFKRLGATRVVECWGSDVPDGKVTDFKRAVAAQAGENVAFGWVEWPSKETRDQGNKAMMEDPAMKNIEMPFDGKRMIFGGFEVLYDTSTQ
;
A
#
# COMPACT_ATOMS: atom_id res chain seq x y z
N MET A 1 5.37 6.23 19.19
CA MET A 1 4.93 4.88 18.72
C MET A 1 4.68 4.92 17.24
N SER A 2 5.25 3.96 16.54
CA SER A 2 5.07 3.87 15.09
C SER A 2 3.64 3.52 14.71
N TYR A 3 3.23 3.98 13.55
CA TYR A 3 1.92 3.71 13.00
C TYR A 3 2.09 3.24 11.55
N ILE A 4 1.29 2.29 11.12
CA ILE A 4 1.46 1.66 9.80
C ILE A 4 0.15 1.71 9.01
N ASP A 5 0.22 2.19 7.78
CA ASP A 5 -0.83 1.98 6.80
C ASP A 5 -0.47 0.75 5.97
N GLY A 6 -1.33 -0.28 6.02
CA GLY A 6 -1.14 -1.49 5.23
C GLY A 6 -2.16 -1.59 4.13
N PHE A 7 -1.80 -2.24 3.04
CA PHE A 7 -2.72 -2.42 1.92
C PHE A 7 -2.42 -3.67 1.11
N VAL A 8 -3.45 -4.17 0.45
CA VAL A 8 -3.37 -5.24 -0.53
C VAL A 8 -4.19 -4.80 -1.74
N VAL A 9 -3.67 -5.02 -2.94
CA VAL A 9 -4.34 -4.60 -4.16
C VAL A 9 -4.10 -5.60 -5.29
N PRO A 10 -5.13 -5.92 -6.10
CA PRO A 10 -4.92 -6.74 -7.28
C PRO A 10 -4.38 -5.88 -8.42
N VAL A 11 -3.33 -6.34 -9.07
CA VAL A 11 -2.67 -5.61 -10.15
C VAL A 11 -2.52 -6.53 -11.36
N PRO A 12 -2.98 -6.11 -12.54
CA PRO A 12 -2.70 -6.89 -13.75
C PRO A 12 -1.20 -7.14 -13.88
N ILE A 13 -0.82 -8.38 -14.13
CA ILE A 13 0.59 -8.76 -14.23
C ILE A 13 1.31 -7.92 -15.30
N ALA A 14 0.60 -7.63 -16.40
CA ALA A 14 1.15 -6.79 -17.47
C ALA A 14 1.46 -5.35 -17.01
N ASN A 15 0.89 -4.92 -15.88
CA ASN A 15 1.05 -3.56 -15.37
C ASN A 15 2.08 -3.47 -14.23
N LYS A 16 2.88 -4.53 -14.01
CA LYS A 16 3.85 -4.57 -12.92
C LYS A 16 4.80 -3.36 -12.94
N GLU A 17 5.36 -3.05 -14.10
CA GLU A 17 6.31 -1.94 -14.22
C GLU A 17 5.63 -0.59 -14.01
N ALA A 18 4.41 -0.42 -14.53
CA ALA A 18 3.63 0.81 -14.32
C ALA A 18 3.28 0.98 -12.84
N TYR A 19 2.95 -0.12 -12.15
CA TYR A 19 2.67 -0.12 -10.73
C TYR A 19 3.91 0.33 -9.93
N LEU A 20 5.07 -0.23 -10.25
CA LEU A 20 6.31 0.13 -9.58
C LEU A 20 6.66 1.62 -9.79
N ALA A 21 6.49 2.11 -11.02
CA ALA A 21 6.75 3.52 -11.32
C ALA A 21 5.83 4.45 -10.52
N MET A 22 4.54 4.10 -10.43
CA MET A 22 3.58 4.85 -9.63
C MET A 22 3.96 4.85 -8.15
N SER A 23 4.32 3.67 -7.62
CA SER A 23 4.71 3.52 -6.21
C SER A 23 5.93 4.36 -5.86
N LYS A 24 6.92 4.42 -6.74
CA LYS A 24 8.10 5.26 -6.52
C LYS A 24 7.73 6.73 -6.44
N LYS A 25 6.82 7.18 -7.29
CA LYS A 25 6.30 8.56 -7.27
C LYS A 25 5.59 8.87 -5.97
N MET A 26 4.70 7.97 -5.54
CA MET A 26 3.95 8.14 -4.30
C MET A 26 4.86 8.09 -3.09
N THR A 27 5.88 7.22 -3.10
CA THR A 27 6.84 7.12 -2.02
C THR A 27 7.56 8.45 -1.76
N ALA A 28 7.97 9.13 -2.82
CA ALA A 28 8.62 10.43 -2.68
C ALA A 28 7.72 11.43 -1.94
N THR A 29 6.43 11.42 -2.26
CA THR A 29 5.45 12.27 -1.60
C THR A 29 5.24 11.86 -0.14
N PHE A 30 5.07 10.56 0.12
CA PHE A 30 4.91 10.07 1.50
C PHE A 30 6.09 10.44 2.39
N LYS A 31 7.31 10.29 1.89
CA LYS A 31 8.51 10.64 2.66
C LYS A 31 8.59 12.13 2.96
N ARG A 32 8.23 12.96 1.98
CA ARG A 32 8.17 14.41 2.17
C ARG A 32 7.15 14.80 3.25
N LEU A 33 6.07 14.03 3.37
CA LEU A 33 5.01 14.29 4.34
C LEU A 33 5.26 13.65 5.71
N GLY A 34 6.38 12.98 5.90
CA GLY A 34 6.80 12.49 7.20
C GLY A 34 6.86 10.98 7.37
N ALA A 35 6.55 10.20 6.33
CA ALA A 35 6.71 8.76 6.40
C ALA A 35 8.19 8.39 6.56
N THR A 36 8.46 7.38 7.39
CA THR A 36 9.83 6.96 7.67
C THR A 36 10.27 5.83 6.74
N ARG A 37 9.33 5.05 6.22
CA ARG A 37 9.63 3.92 5.36
C ARG A 37 8.42 3.53 4.55
N VAL A 38 8.64 3.11 3.31
CA VAL A 38 7.60 2.55 2.44
C VAL A 38 8.13 1.25 1.85
N VAL A 39 7.34 0.19 1.92
CA VAL A 39 7.69 -1.11 1.37
C VAL A 39 6.59 -1.58 0.44
N GLU A 40 6.98 -2.01 -0.77
CA GLU A 40 6.07 -2.59 -1.76
C GLU A 40 6.54 -4.01 -2.06
N CYS A 41 5.59 -4.94 -2.03
CA CYS A 41 5.89 -6.35 -2.28
C CYS A 41 4.98 -6.90 -3.38
N TRP A 42 5.52 -7.80 -4.16
CA TRP A 42 4.83 -8.43 -5.29
C TRP A 42 4.63 -9.91 -5.00
N GLY A 43 3.40 -10.42 -5.19
CA GLY A 43 3.09 -11.80 -4.90
C GLY A 43 4.00 -12.78 -5.62
N SER A 44 4.58 -13.70 -4.87
CA SER A 44 5.51 -14.72 -5.37
C SER A 44 5.04 -16.12 -4.99
N ASP A 45 4.65 -16.28 -3.73
CA ASP A 45 4.15 -17.55 -3.20
C ASP A 45 2.91 -17.22 -2.37
N VAL A 46 1.76 -17.17 -3.04
CA VAL A 46 0.50 -16.75 -2.45
C VAL A 46 -0.49 -17.91 -2.57
N PRO A 47 -0.51 -18.83 -1.59
CA PRO A 47 -1.35 -20.01 -1.67
C PRO A 47 -2.83 -19.70 -1.46
N ASP A 48 -3.67 -20.58 -2.01
CA ASP A 48 -5.09 -20.55 -1.73
C ASP A 48 -5.35 -21.00 -0.30
N GLY A 49 -6.16 -20.23 0.42
CA GLY A 49 -6.60 -20.60 1.76
C GLY A 49 -7.91 -21.37 1.73
N LYS A 50 -8.34 -21.84 2.91
CA LYS A 50 -9.61 -22.56 3.02
C LYS A 50 -10.80 -21.60 3.12
N VAL A 51 -10.73 -20.62 4.00
CA VAL A 51 -11.83 -19.66 4.20
C VAL A 51 -11.63 -18.45 3.30
N THR A 52 -10.42 -17.91 3.28
CA THR A 52 -10.06 -16.80 2.41
C THR A 52 -8.55 -16.84 2.15
N ASP A 53 -8.08 -15.95 1.33
CA ASP A 53 -6.66 -15.77 1.00
C ASP A 53 -6.46 -14.37 0.43
N PHE A 54 -5.23 -14.02 0.11
CA PHE A 54 -4.93 -12.70 -0.43
C PHE A 54 -5.69 -12.42 -1.72
N LYS A 55 -5.77 -13.39 -2.62
CA LYS A 55 -6.45 -13.18 -3.90
C LYS A 55 -7.95 -12.96 -3.74
N ARG A 56 -8.60 -13.78 -2.91
CA ARG A 56 -10.04 -13.65 -2.67
C ARG A 56 -10.37 -12.37 -1.91
N ALA A 57 -9.48 -11.96 -1.00
CA ALA A 57 -9.70 -10.74 -0.22
C ALA A 57 -9.83 -9.50 -1.09
N VAL A 58 -9.18 -9.48 -2.25
CA VAL A 58 -9.22 -8.36 -3.19
C VAL A 58 -9.92 -8.71 -4.50
N ALA A 59 -10.64 -9.84 -4.53
CA ALA A 59 -11.37 -10.32 -5.71
C ALA A 59 -10.49 -10.34 -6.96
N ALA A 60 -9.25 -10.84 -6.82
CA ALA A 60 -8.31 -10.89 -7.93
C ALA A 60 -8.85 -11.76 -9.07
N GLN A 61 -8.68 -11.28 -10.29
CA GLN A 61 -9.14 -11.93 -11.51
C GLN A 61 -7.99 -12.64 -12.22
N ALA A 62 -8.32 -13.44 -13.22
CA ALA A 62 -7.30 -14.07 -14.06
C ALA A 62 -6.38 -13.00 -14.65
N GLY A 63 -5.07 -13.26 -14.67
CA GLY A 63 -4.08 -12.31 -15.16
C GLY A 63 -3.66 -11.25 -14.17
N GLU A 64 -4.19 -11.29 -12.94
CA GLU A 64 -3.81 -10.36 -11.87
C GLU A 64 -2.97 -11.06 -10.81
N ASN A 65 -2.03 -10.31 -10.27
CA ASN A 65 -1.27 -10.70 -9.08
C ASN A 65 -1.71 -9.78 -7.93
N VAL A 66 -1.27 -10.08 -6.72
CA VAL A 66 -1.50 -9.22 -5.56
C VAL A 66 -0.22 -8.50 -5.19
N ALA A 67 -0.36 -7.22 -4.91
CA ALA A 67 0.70 -6.42 -4.31
C ALA A 67 0.32 -6.16 -2.86
N PHE A 68 1.31 -6.25 -1.98
CA PHE A 68 1.16 -6.07 -0.54
C PHE A 68 2.20 -5.04 -0.12
N GLY A 69 1.78 -4.05 0.64
CA GLY A 69 2.74 -3.04 1.05
C GLY A 69 2.31 -2.30 2.29
N TRP A 70 3.20 -1.45 2.77
CA TRP A 70 2.88 -0.63 3.93
C TRP A 70 3.72 0.63 3.94
N VAL A 71 3.19 1.62 4.67
CA VAL A 71 3.85 2.91 4.91
C VAL A 71 4.04 3.04 6.42
N GLU A 72 5.26 3.30 6.86
CA GLU A 72 5.59 3.48 8.27
C GLU A 72 5.65 4.96 8.61
N TRP A 73 4.95 5.35 9.68
CA TRP A 73 4.89 6.72 10.17
C TRP A 73 5.41 6.77 11.61
N PRO A 74 6.00 7.89 12.03
CA PRO A 74 6.47 8.01 13.42
C PRO A 74 5.32 8.02 14.43
N SER A 75 4.12 8.45 14.01
CA SER A 75 2.94 8.51 14.87
C SER A 75 1.67 8.53 14.03
N LYS A 76 0.54 8.25 14.66
CA LYS A 76 -0.77 8.38 14.01
C LYS A 76 -1.04 9.83 13.60
N GLU A 77 -0.63 10.79 14.44
CA GLU A 77 -0.82 12.21 14.15
C GLU A 77 -0.12 12.62 12.86
N THR A 78 1.15 12.25 12.69
CA THR A 78 1.89 12.52 11.46
C THR A 78 1.23 11.85 10.27
N ARG A 79 0.78 10.62 10.44
CA ARG A 79 0.07 9.86 9.41
C ARG A 79 -1.22 10.56 8.99
N ASP A 80 -2.02 11.01 9.95
CA ASP A 80 -3.31 11.66 9.65
C ASP A 80 -3.09 12.97 8.88
N GLN A 81 -2.11 13.74 9.28
CA GLN A 81 -1.74 14.98 8.58
C GLN A 81 -1.20 14.68 7.18
N GLY A 82 -0.36 13.66 7.06
CA GLY A 82 0.21 13.25 5.78
C GLY A 82 -0.84 12.77 4.80
N ASN A 83 -1.75 11.93 5.25
CA ASN A 83 -2.84 11.43 4.40
C ASN A 83 -3.77 12.55 3.95
N LYS A 84 -4.07 13.48 4.84
CA LYS A 84 -4.87 14.66 4.49
C LYS A 84 -4.19 15.49 3.42
N ALA A 85 -2.90 15.77 3.59
CA ALA A 85 -2.12 16.53 2.62
C ALA A 85 -2.04 15.80 1.27
N MET A 86 -1.91 14.48 1.30
CA MET A 86 -1.88 13.65 0.10
C MET A 86 -3.19 13.77 -0.69
N MET A 87 -4.33 13.72 0.00
CA MET A 87 -5.64 13.81 -0.64
C MET A 87 -5.89 15.19 -1.24
N GLU A 88 -5.27 16.23 -0.71
CA GLU A 88 -5.41 17.60 -1.18
C GLU A 88 -4.39 17.97 -2.27
N ASP A 89 -3.39 17.12 -2.50
CA ASP A 89 -2.31 17.39 -3.46
C ASP A 89 -2.83 17.20 -4.89
N PRO A 90 -2.81 18.26 -5.73
CA PRO A 90 -3.27 18.14 -7.11
C PRO A 90 -2.50 17.10 -7.92
N ALA A 91 -1.22 16.88 -7.61
CA ALA A 91 -0.40 15.87 -8.29
C ALA A 91 -0.94 14.46 -8.05
N MET A 92 -1.48 14.20 -6.86
CA MET A 92 -2.06 12.90 -6.51
C MET A 92 -3.42 12.69 -7.16
N LYS A 93 -4.18 13.75 -7.37
CA LYS A 93 -5.50 13.65 -8.00
C LYS A 93 -5.42 13.26 -9.47
N ASN A 94 -4.31 13.55 -10.12
CA ASN A 94 -4.10 13.31 -11.54
C ASN A 94 -3.26 12.07 -11.84
N ILE A 95 -2.92 11.29 -10.81
CA ILE A 95 -2.17 10.04 -11.01
C ILE A 95 -3.10 8.99 -11.61
N GLU A 96 -2.67 8.45 -12.74
CA GLU A 96 -3.35 7.32 -13.36
C GLU A 96 -2.97 6.04 -12.61
N MET A 97 -3.98 5.30 -12.14
CA MET A 97 -3.77 4.07 -11.40
C MET A 97 -3.72 2.88 -12.37
N PRO A 98 -2.64 2.08 -12.36
CA PRO A 98 -2.54 0.91 -13.24
C PRO A 98 -3.29 -0.31 -12.71
N PHE A 99 -4.29 -0.10 -11.86
CA PHE A 99 -5.08 -1.15 -11.23
C PHE A 99 -6.45 -0.60 -10.86
N ASP A 100 -7.36 -1.54 -10.50
CA ASP A 100 -8.70 -1.16 -10.02
C ASP A 100 -8.65 -0.82 -8.54
N GLY A 101 -8.63 0.46 -8.22
CA GLY A 101 -8.58 0.95 -6.84
C GLY A 101 -9.77 0.56 -5.98
N LYS A 102 -10.90 0.20 -6.60
CA LYS A 102 -12.09 -0.20 -5.86
C LYS A 102 -11.93 -1.54 -5.14
N ARG A 103 -11.00 -2.37 -5.61
CA ARG A 103 -10.74 -3.67 -4.99
C ARG A 103 -9.57 -3.66 -4.02
N MET A 104 -8.91 -2.52 -3.87
CA MET A 104 -7.84 -2.38 -2.88
C MET A 104 -8.43 -2.38 -1.47
N ILE A 105 -7.83 -3.16 -0.58
CA ILE A 105 -8.14 -3.09 0.84
C ILE A 105 -7.00 -2.39 1.56
N PHE A 106 -7.32 -1.57 2.56
CA PHE A 106 -6.31 -0.81 3.28
C PHE A 106 -6.82 -0.43 4.67
N GLY A 107 -5.89 -0.09 5.54
CA GLY A 107 -6.23 0.36 6.87
C GLY A 107 -5.01 0.83 7.63
N GLY A 108 -5.26 1.52 8.74
CA GLY A 108 -4.20 1.99 9.64
C GLY A 108 -4.13 1.09 10.86
N PHE A 109 -2.90 0.82 11.30
CA PHE A 109 -2.64 -0.14 12.37
C PHE A 109 -1.64 0.41 13.37
N GLU A 110 -1.94 0.22 14.65
CA GLU A 110 -0.99 0.49 15.71
C GLU A 110 0.01 -0.67 15.78
N VAL A 111 1.29 -0.35 15.94
CA VAL A 111 2.30 -1.40 16.12
C VAL A 111 2.18 -1.95 17.53
N LEU A 112 1.87 -3.24 17.64
CA LEU A 112 1.83 -3.92 18.93
C LEU A 112 3.20 -4.37 19.38
N TYR A 113 4.01 -4.83 18.44
CA TYR A 113 5.31 -5.41 18.73
C TYR A 113 6.23 -5.25 17.54
N ASP A 114 7.45 -4.82 17.80
CA ASP A 114 8.47 -4.61 16.77
C ASP A 114 9.82 -5.01 17.37
N THR A 115 10.45 -6.02 16.78
CA THR A 115 11.73 -6.54 17.28
C THR A 115 12.87 -5.54 17.13
N SER A 116 12.76 -4.58 16.20
CA SER A 116 13.81 -3.59 15.99
C SER A 116 13.89 -2.56 17.11
N THR A 117 12.85 -2.47 17.95
CA THR A 117 12.78 -1.51 19.06
C THR A 117 13.03 -2.16 20.43
N GLN A 118 13.41 -3.42 20.46
CA GLN A 118 13.68 -4.18 21.70
C GLN A 118 15.05 -3.83 22.27
#